data_3127d4ecf67d82662168eab4459f6d05
#
_entry.id   3127d4ecf67d82662168eab4459f6d05
#
_cell.length_a   1.000
_cell.length_b   1.000
_cell.length_c   1.000
_cell.angle_alpha   90.00
_cell.angle_beta   90.00
_cell.angle_gamma   90.00
#
_symmetry.space_group_name_H-M   'P 1'
#
loop_
_entity.id
_entity.type
_entity.pdbx_description
1 polymer ?
#
loop_
_entity_poly.entity_id
_entity_poly.type
_entity_poly.pdbx_seq_one_letter_code
_entity_poly.pdbx_strand_id
1 'polypeptide(L)'
;MTAPRLIAGHAPPDHGYDADIVILSHHRLTETIAAIRSAQAQGGMRCHVIVLDQGSSDATREALAAAVSEADSVGLYAIEANLGVGGGRNLATALGHGRAVIALDNDAVFAAPDVAARAVRRLGADPGLGAIGFRILAADGRGLDLTSWGYPRALIPRAGERFPVTTFVGCGHAISRACWGRLGGYDASLFFTWEEYEFSLRAIEAGWRIEHHGDLAVIHGVSPEARVEWSGARWRQFVRNRLLIARDWKGARGMLPRALAYLAKGARDGRLSETIRAINDARALAASRPRRSMTGPMRAYLWANETRHRLRIGASSGASAARAEPMAAPPASSCR
;
A
#
# COMPACT_ATOMS: atom_id res chain seq x y z
N MET A 1 -1.19 -12.00 22.05
CA MET A 1 -2.11 -11.23 21.20
C MET A 1 -3.45 -11.92 21.21
N THR A 2 -4.54 -11.20 21.45
CA THR A 2 -5.90 -11.76 21.43
C THR A 2 -6.24 -12.19 19.99
N ALA A 3 -6.77 -13.39 19.81
CA ALA A 3 -7.20 -13.87 18.50
C ALA A 3 -8.33 -12.97 17.94
N PRO A 4 -8.37 -12.73 16.61
CA PRO A 4 -9.44 -11.96 16.02
C PRO A 4 -10.77 -12.73 16.19
N ARG A 5 -11.81 -12.01 16.63
CA ARG A 5 -13.14 -12.57 16.85
C ARG A 5 -14.02 -12.25 15.64
N LEU A 6 -14.59 -13.28 15.02
CA LEU A 6 -15.64 -13.10 14.02
C LEU A 6 -16.87 -12.47 14.69
N ILE A 7 -17.32 -11.33 14.22
CA ILE A 7 -18.45 -10.58 14.80
C ILE A 7 -19.66 -10.52 13.88
N ALA A 8 -19.48 -10.72 12.56
CA ALA A 8 -20.57 -10.83 11.58
C ALA A 8 -20.11 -11.50 10.29
N GLY A 9 -21.05 -11.97 9.48
CA GLY A 9 -20.80 -12.71 8.25
C GLY A 9 -20.24 -14.11 8.49
N HIS A 10 -19.42 -14.60 7.57
CA HIS A 10 -18.92 -15.98 7.56
C HIS A 10 -17.39 -16.03 7.55
N ALA A 11 -16.82 -17.07 8.14
CA ALA A 11 -15.40 -17.35 8.00
C ALA A 11 -15.07 -17.78 6.55
N PRO A 12 -13.84 -17.53 6.08
CA PRO A 12 -13.41 -18.03 4.77
C PRO A 12 -13.51 -19.55 4.73
N PRO A 13 -13.88 -20.15 3.57
CA PRO A 13 -13.78 -21.59 3.38
C PRO A 13 -12.33 -22.06 3.50
N ASP A 14 -12.13 -23.29 4.02
CA ASP A 14 -10.79 -23.86 4.14
C ASP A 14 -10.06 -24.04 2.80
N HIS A 15 -10.83 -24.19 1.69
CA HIS A 15 -10.30 -24.41 0.35
C HIS A 15 -11.32 -24.06 -0.73
N GLY A 16 -10.87 -24.13 -1.97
CA GLY A 16 -11.78 -24.09 -3.13
C GLY A 16 -12.17 -22.70 -3.60
N TYR A 17 -11.44 -21.66 -3.22
CA TYR A 17 -11.64 -20.30 -3.73
C TYR A 17 -10.31 -19.66 -4.16
N ASP A 18 -10.39 -18.53 -4.87
CA ASP A 18 -9.27 -17.99 -5.62
C ASP A 18 -8.48 -16.94 -4.85
N ALA A 19 -9.15 -16.08 -4.08
CA ALA A 19 -8.48 -14.97 -3.42
C ALA A 19 -9.16 -14.54 -2.12
N ASP A 20 -8.33 -14.07 -1.18
CA ASP A 20 -8.76 -13.25 -0.06
C ASP A 20 -8.66 -11.78 -0.45
N ILE A 21 -9.74 -11.01 -0.27
CA ILE A 21 -9.70 -9.56 -0.34
C ILE A 21 -9.67 -9.03 1.08
N VAL A 22 -8.53 -8.47 1.49
CA VAL A 22 -8.28 -8.01 2.86
C VAL A 22 -8.51 -6.51 2.96
N ILE A 23 -9.41 -6.10 3.88
CA ILE A 23 -9.73 -4.71 4.19
C ILE A 23 -9.49 -4.47 5.68
N LEU A 24 -8.70 -3.46 6.02
CA LEU A 24 -8.53 -3.03 7.42
C LEU A 24 -9.50 -1.90 7.73
N SER A 25 -10.23 -2.00 8.83
CA SER A 25 -11.12 -0.95 9.32
C SER A 25 -10.56 -0.31 10.58
N HIS A 26 -10.62 1.02 10.64
CA HIS A 26 -10.37 1.80 11.85
C HIS A 26 -11.11 3.13 11.76
N HIS A 27 -12.27 3.22 12.41
CA HIS A 27 -13.24 4.33 12.45
C HIS A 27 -13.83 4.64 11.06
N ARG A 28 -13.73 4.87 10.07
CA ARG A 28 -14.23 5.22 8.72
C ARG A 28 -15.38 4.33 8.25
N LEU A 29 -16.53 4.46 8.88
CA LEU A 29 -17.68 3.57 8.63
C LEU A 29 -18.14 3.60 7.16
N THR A 30 -18.44 4.77 6.64
CA THR A 30 -19.03 4.94 5.29
C THR A 30 -18.10 4.44 4.19
N GLU A 31 -16.83 4.82 4.29
CA GLU A 31 -15.79 4.42 3.34
C GLU A 31 -15.56 2.91 3.41
N THR A 32 -15.48 2.35 4.62
CA THR A 32 -15.30 0.90 4.81
C THR A 32 -16.45 0.10 4.20
N ILE A 33 -17.70 0.54 4.37
CA ILE A 33 -18.87 -0.10 3.73
C ILE A 33 -18.77 -0.03 2.21
N ALA A 34 -18.34 1.10 1.65
CA ALA A 34 -18.16 1.24 0.20
C ALA A 34 -17.06 0.29 -0.33
N ALA A 35 -15.94 0.18 0.38
CA ALA A 35 -14.86 -0.75 0.06
C ALA A 35 -15.35 -2.22 0.08
N ILE A 36 -16.08 -2.63 1.12
CA ILE A 36 -16.67 -3.98 1.25
C ILE A 36 -17.60 -4.27 0.06
N ARG A 37 -18.53 -3.39 -0.23
CA ARG A 37 -19.47 -3.54 -1.36
C ARG A 37 -18.74 -3.65 -2.70
N SER A 38 -17.72 -2.85 -2.89
CA SER A 38 -16.86 -2.89 -4.08
C SER A 38 -16.10 -4.22 -4.20
N ALA A 39 -15.64 -4.78 -3.10
CA ALA A 39 -14.98 -6.08 -3.04
C ALA A 39 -15.97 -7.23 -3.33
N GLN A 40 -17.19 -7.18 -2.78
CA GLN A 40 -18.26 -8.16 -3.06
C GLN A 40 -18.71 -8.14 -4.52
N ALA A 41 -18.65 -6.97 -5.18
CA ALA A 41 -19.00 -6.81 -6.59
C ALA A 41 -17.94 -7.36 -7.56
N GLN A 42 -16.80 -7.88 -7.07
CA GLN A 42 -15.78 -8.47 -7.94
C GLN A 42 -16.24 -9.83 -8.46
N GLY A 43 -16.39 -9.91 -9.79
CA GLY A 43 -16.85 -11.11 -10.51
C GLY A 43 -15.71 -11.87 -11.19
N GLY A 44 -16.06 -13.01 -11.81
CA GLY A 44 -15.13 -13.82 -12.61
C GLY A 44 -14.15 -14.66 -11.82
N MET A 45 -14.34 -14.77 -10.49
CA MET A 45 -13.59 -15.63 -9.57
C MET A 45 -14.40 -15.87 -8.29
N ARG A 46 -13.99 -16.85 -7.49
CA ARG A 46 -14.49 -17.02 -6.13
C ARG A 46 -13.55 -16.32 -5.16
N CYS A 47 -14.04 -15.34 -4.42
CA CYS A 47 -13.26 -14.64 -3.39
C CYS A 47 -13.97 -14.61 -2.06
N HIS A 48 -13.21 -14.41 -0.99
CA HIS A 48 -13.74 -14.11 0.33
C HIS A 48 -13.17 -12.76 0.78
N VAL A 49 -14.05 -11.90 1.31
CA VAL A 49 -13.66 -10.57 1.83
C VAL A 49 -13.43 -10.72 3.33
N ILE A 50 -12.23 -10.42 3.78
CA ILE A 50 -11.83 -10.45 5.19
C ILE A 50 -11.68 -9.02 5.66
N VAL A 51 -12.62 -8.57 6.48
CA VAL A 51 -12.58 -7.24 7.09
C VAL A 51 -12.08 -7.39 8.52
N LEU A 52 -10.98 -6.71 8.86
CA LEU A 52 -10.45 -6.68 10.22
C LEU A 52 -10.60 -5.27 10.80
N ASP A 53 -11.52 -5.14 11.77
CA ASP A 53 -11.66 -3.94 12.58
C ASP A 53 -10.62 -3.92 13.71
N GLN A 54 -9.88 -2.82 13.79
CA GLN A 54 -8.77 -2.64 14.70
C GLN A 54 -9.07 -1.57 15.76
N GLY A 55 -10.04 -1.81 16.62
CA GLY A 55 -10.35 -0.94 17.77
C GLY A 55 -11.23 0.26 17.41
N SER A 56 -12.18 0.12 16.48
CA SER A 56 -13.25 1.11 16.29
C SER A 56 -14.21 1.10 17.50
N SER A 57 -15.05 2.12 17.60
CA SER A 57 -16.12 2.17 18.60
C SER A 57 -17.16 1.06 18.38
N ASP A 58 -17.86 0.68 19.45
CA ASP A 58 -18.92 -0.33 19.38
C ASP A 58 -20.00 0.04 18.37
N ALA A 59 -20.44 1.30 18.34
CA ALA A 59 -21.39 1.80 17.35
C ALA A 59 -20.91 1.61 15.90
N THR A 60 -19.60 1.80 15.64
CA THR A 60 -19.02 1.56 14.31
C THR A 60 -19.01 0.08 13.99
N ARG A 61 -18.64 -0.78 14.93
CA ARG A 61 -18.63 -2.24 14.78
C ARG A 61 -20.03 -2.80 14.55
N GLU A 62 -21.03 -2.33 15.29
CA GLU A 62 -22.44 -2.72 15.13
C GLU A 62 -22.96 -2.35 13.74
N ALA A 63 -22.68 -1.12 13.28
CA ALA A 63 -23.08 -0.67 11.96
C ALA A 63 -22.38 -1.44 10.83
N LEU A 64 -21.09 -1.78 10.97
CA LEU A 64 -20.37 -2.66 10.04
C LEU A 64 -20.95 -4.07 10.05
N ALA A 65 -21.26 -4.62 11.23
CA ALA A 65 -21.86 -5.94 11.39
C ALA A 65 -23.22 -6.03 10.68
N ALA A 66 -24.07 -5.03 10.88
CA ALA A 66 -25.36 -4.94 10.18
C ALA A 66 -25.19 -4.88 8.64
N ALA A 67 -24.15 -4.19 8.14
CA ALA A 67 -23.92 -4.07 6.72
C ALA A 67 -23.44 -5.36 6.04
N VAL A 68 -22.94 -6.35 6.80
CA VAL A 68 -22.39 -7.62 6.26
C VAL A 68 -23.12 -8.86 6.74
N SER A 69 -24.16 -8.75 7.57
CA SER A 69 -24.83 -9.86 8.25
C SER A 69 -25.37 -10.94 7.31
N GLU A 70 -25.81 -10.56 6.10
CA GLU A 70 -26.40 -11.47 5.11
C GLU A 70 -25.42 -11.84 3.98
N ALA A 71 -24.13 -11.54 4.14
CA ALA A 71 -23.15 -11.70 3.07
C ALA A 71 -22.36 -13.01 3.20
N ASP A 72 -22.63 -13.99 2.37
CA ASP A 72 -21.98 -15.33 2.40
C ASP A 72 -20.48 -15.30 2.16
N SER A 73 -19.96 -14.27 1.47
CA SER A 73 -18.55 -14.16 1.09
C SER A 73 -17.78 -13.10 1.86
N VAL A 74 -18.27 -12.66 3.02
CA VAL A 74 -17.63 -11.65 3.87
C VAL A 74 -17.55 -12.16 5.30
N GLY A 75 -16.37 -12.00 5.92
CA GLY A 75 -16.18 -12.16 7.37
C GLY A 75 -15.68 -10.85 7.98
N LEU A 76 -16.44 -10.32 8.95
CA LEU A 76 -16.03 -9.17 9.76
C LEU A 76 -15.45 -9.65 11.08
N TYR A 77 -14.19 -9.36 11.27
CA TYR A 77 -13.43 -9.69 12.48
C TYR A 77 -13.07 -8.44 13.27
N ALA A 78 -12.99 -8.56 14.58
CA ALA A 78 -12.59 -7.46 15.46
C ALA A 78 -11.44 -7.85 16.39
N ILE A 79 -10.56 -6.89 16.61
CA ILE A 79 -9.55 -6.86 17.69
C ILE A 79 -9.61 -5.52 18.40
N GLU A 80 -9.15 -5.49 19.66
CA GLU A 80 -9.21 -4.26 20.48
C GLU A 80 -8.06 -3.30 20.19
N ALA A 81 -6.90 -3.81 19.80
CA ALA A 81 -5.72 -3.01 19.59
C ALA A 81 -5.48 -2.74 18.10
N ASN A 82 -5.13 -1.50 17.74
CA ASN A 82 -4.64 -1.17 16.42
C ASN A 82 -3.20 -1.68 16.25
N LEU A 83 -3.01 -2.68 15.40
CA LEU A 83 -1.71 -3.28 15.08
C LEU A 83 -0.97 -2.58 13.94
N GLY A 84 -1.52 -1.48 13.43
CA GLY A 84 -1.03 -0.83 12.22
C GLY A 84 -1.37 -1.60 10.94
N VAL A 85 -0.85 -1.11 9.82
CA VAL A 85 -1.16 -1.69 8.49
C VAL A 85 -0.53 -3.07 8.34
N GLY A 86 0.78 -3.19 8.58
CA GLY A 86 1.49 -4.46 8.41
C GLY A 86 0.99 -5.56 9.35
N GLY A 87 0.82 -5.24 10.64
CA GLY A 87 0.32 -6.19 11.65
C GLY A 87 -1.13 -6.61 11.38
N GLY A 88 -1.99 -5.66 11.05
CA GLY A 88 -3.40 -5.92 10.71
C GLY A 88 -3.54 -6.79 9.46
N ARG A 89 -2.82 -6.46 8.37
CA ARG A 89 -2.85 -7.28 7.15
C ARG A 89 -2.30 -8.68 7.37
N ASN A 90 -1.25 -8.86 8.17
CA ASN A 90 -0.75 -10.18 8.53
C ASN A 90 -1.82 -11.01 9.24
N LEU A 91 -2.47 -10.41 10.24
CA LEU A 91 -3.49 -11.10 11.03
C LEU A 91 -4.72 -11.45 10.17
N ALA A 92 -5.21 -10.53 9.38
CA ALA A 92 -6.35 -10.77 8.48
C ALA A 92 -6.02 -11.82 7.41
N THR A 93 -4.83 -11.76 6.80
CA THR A 93 -4.39 -12.73 5.79
C THR A 93 -4.24 -14.15 6.37
N ALA A 94 -3.91 -14.28 7.64
CA ALA A 94 -3.80 -15.57 8.32
C ALA A 94 -5.16 -16.28 8.53
N LEU A 95 -6.27 -15.56 8.38
CA LEU A 95 -7.62 -16.11 8.44
C LEU A 95 -8.06 -16.78 7.14
N GLY A 96 -7.42 -16.44 6.02
CA GLY A 96 -7.82 -16.88 4.69
C GLY A 96 -6.85 -17.84 4.04
N HIS A 97 -7.35 -18.55 3.00
CA HIS A 97 -6.64 -19.62 2.29
C HIS A 97 -6.64 -19.44 0.76
N GLY A 98 -7.12 -18.31 0.25
CA GLY A 98 -7.13 -17.99 -1.18
C GLY A 98 -5.75 -18.06 -1.82
N ARG A 99 -5.67 -18.42 -3.11
CA ARG A 99 -4.41 -18.54 -3.86
C ARG A 99 -3.69 -17.20 -4.05
N ALA A 100 -4.41 -16.10 -3.91
CA ALA A 100 -3.86 -14.75 -3.88
C ALA A 100 -4.41 -13.97 -2.69
N VAL A 101 -3.63 -13.00 -2.21
CA VAL A 101 -4.03 -12.01 -1.22
C VAL A 101 -4.15 -10.68 -1.93
N ILE A 102 -5.34 -10.09 -1.92
CA ILE A 102 -5.60 -8.77 -2.48
C ILE A 102 -5.85 -7.82 -1.32
N ALA A 103 -5.08 -6.76 -1.19
CA ALA A 103 -5.32 -5.74 -0.20
C ALA A 103 -6.02 -4.54 -0.85
N LEU A 104 -7.03 -4.03 -0.16
CA LEU A 104 -7.75 -2.82 -0.51
C LEU A 104 -7.84 -1.94 0.75
N ASP A 105 -7.46 -0.67 0.65
CA ASP A 105 -7.65 0.25 1.76
C ASP A 105 -9.15 0.53 1.95
N ASN A 106 -9.56 0.82 3.18
CA ASN A 106 -10.97 1.03 3.50
C ASN A 106 -11.57 2.31 2.91
N ASP A 107 -10.76 3.17 2.33
CA ASP A 107 -11.16 4.37 1.58
C ASP A 107 -10.90 4.22 0.07
N ALA A 108 -10.83 2.98 -0.42
CA ALA A 108 -10.65 2.68 -1.84
C ALA A 108 -11.75 1.73 -2.35
N VAL A 109 -12.06 1.82 -3.64
CA VAL A 109 -12.98 0.93 -4.34
C VAL A 109 -12.36 0.44 -5.65
N PHE A 110 -12.69 -0.76 -6.10
CA PHE A 110 -12.25 -1.25 -7.41
C PHE A 110 -12.88 -0.43 -8.54
N ALA A 111 -12.09 -0.06 -9.53
CA ALA A 111 -12.56 0.73 -10.67
C ALA A 111 -13.36 -0.08 -11.71
N ALA A 112 -13.32 -1.41 -11.64
CA ALA A 112 -14.06 -2.31 -12.52
C ALA A 112 -14.38 -3.64 -11.80
N PRO A 113 -15.42 -4.37 -12.23
CA PRO A 113 -15.86 -5.57 -11.53
C PRO A 113 -14.97 -6.80 -11.73
N ASP A 114 -13.93 -6.73 -12.55
CA ASP A 114 -13.03 -7.84 -12.88
C ASP A 114 -11.56 -7.62 -12.50
N VAL A 115 -11.25 -6.54 -11.77
CA VAL A 115 -9.87 -6.18 -11.39
C VAL A 115 -9.22 -7.30 -10.59
N ALA A 116 -9.91 -7.80 -9.58
CA ALA A 116 -9.41 -8.86 -8.72
C ALA A 116 -9.21 -10.18 -9.50
N ALA A 117 -10.16 -10.58 -10.32
CA ALA A 117 -10.04 -11.79 -11.15
C ALA A 117 -8.88 -11.72 -12.13
N ARG A 118 -8.65 -10.56 -12.75
CA ARG A 118 -7.51 -10.35 -13.65
C ARG A 118 -6.17 -10.39 -12.91
N ALA A 119 -6.10 -9.84 -11.71
CA ALA A 119 -4.90 -9.92 -10.86
C ALA A 119 -4.58 -11.38 -10.50
N VAL A 120 -5.57 -12.14 -10.04
CA VAL A 120 -5.43 -13.56 -9.69
C VAL A 120 -4.95 -14.40 -10.88
N ARG A 121 -5.57 -14.22 -12.05
CA ARG A 121 -5.15 -14.96 -13.27
C ARG A 121 -3.69 -14.66 -13.64
N ARG A 122 -3.23 -13.41 -13.50
CA ARG A 122 -1.84 -13.03 -13.82
C ARG A 122 -0.84 -13.60 -12.84
N LEU A 123 -1.14 -13.55 -11.56
CA LEU A 123 -0.30 -14.18 -10.53
C LEU A 123 -0.23 -15.70 -10.73
N GLY A 124 -1.33 -16.34 -11.10
CA GLY A 124 -1.38 -17.78 -11.37
C GLY A 124 -0.68 -18.19 -12.66
N ALA A 125 -0.65 -17.33 -13.67
CA ALA A 125 0.01 -17.61 -14.97
C ALA A 125 1.54 -17.43 -14.92
N ASP A 126 2.07 -16.73 -13.93
CA ASP A 126 3.50 -16.42 -13.83
C ASP A 126 4.01 -16.68 -12.40
N PRO A 127 4.58 -17.87 -12.15
CA PRO A 127 5.13 -18.21 -10.83
C PRO A 127 6.27 -17.31 -10.35
N GLY A 128 6.94 -16.59 -11.24
CA GLY A 128 7.98 -15.62 -10.90
C GLY A 128 7.43 -14.25 -10.49
N LEU A 129 6.13 -13.99 -10.67
CA LEU A 129 5.47 -12.75 -10.29
C LEU A 129 4.97 -12.84 -8.84
N GLY A 130 5.63 -12.12 -7.93
CA GLY A 130 5.31 -12.14 -6.49
C GLY A 130 4.17 -11.21 -6.12
N ALA A 131 4.15 -9.99 -6.69
CA ALA A 131 3.12 -9.00 -6.39
C ALA A 131 2.84 -8.08 -7.58
N ILE A 132 1.60 -7.57 -7.61
CA ILE A 132 1.08 -6.60 -8.58
C ILE A 132 0.60 -5.36 -7.82
N GLY A 133 1.16 -4.18 -8.13
CA GLY A 133 0.62 -2.89 -7.71
C GLY A 133 -0.44 -2.41 -8.70
N PHE A 134 -1.58 -1.98 -8.21
CA PHE A 134 -2.65 -1.42 -9.03
C PHE A 134 -2.40 0.06 -9.33
N ARG A 135 -3.06 0.58 -10.38
CA ARG A 135 -3.14 2.00 -10.64
C ARG A 135 -4.11 2.65 -9.66
N ILE A 136 -3.64 3.67 -8.95
CA ILE A 136 -4.47 4.40 -8.01
C ILE A 136 -5.04 5.63 -8.73
N LEU A 137 -6.36 5.67 -8.88
CA LEU A 137 -7.09 6.81 -9.42
C LEU A 137 -7.51 7.75 -8.30
N ALA A 138 -7.62 9.03 -8.61
CA ALA A 138 -8.19 10.03 -7.72
C ALA A 138 -9.69 9.76 -7.47
N ALA A 139 -10.27 10.44 -6.49
CA ALA A 139 -11.65 10.24 -6.06
C ALA A 139 -12.71 10.44 -7.17
N ASP A 140 -12.38 11.19 -8.22
CA ASP A 140 -13.22 11.37 -9.40
C ASP A 140 -13.21 10.16 -10.35
N GLY A 141 -12.36 9.15 -10.09
CA GLY A 141 -12.18 7.96 -10.91
C GLY A 141 -11.51 8.20 -12.27
N ARG A 142 -11.05 9.40 -12.57
CA ARG A 142 -10.53 9.79 -13.90
C ARG A 142 -9.02 10.04 -13.87
N GLY A 143 -8.56 10.87 -12.95
CA GLY A 143 -7.15 11.25 -12.83
C GLY A 143 -6.33 10.23 -12.06
N LEU A 144 -5.00 10.26 -12.28
CA LEU A 144 -4.06 9.52 -11.42
C LEU A 144 -3.96 10.20 -10.07
N ASP A 145 -4.05 9.47 -8.98
CA ASP A 145 -3.70 9.97 -7.66
C ASP A 145 -2.18 10.11 -7.53
N LEU A 146 -1.67 11.29 -7.88
CA LEU A 146 -0.24 11.58 -7.83
C LEU A 146 0.36 11.52 -6.42
N THR A 147 -0.44 11.65 -5.39
CA THR A 147 0.05 11.60 -4.00
C THR A 147 0.27 10.15 -3.54
N SER A 148 -0.43 9.20 -4.15
CA SER A 148 -0.23 7.76 -3.98
C SER A 148 0.72 7.15 -5.03
N TRP A 149 1.36 7.97 -5.89
CA TRP A 149 2.31 7.46 -6.87
C TRP A 149 3.63 7.07 -6.20
N GLY A 150 3.82 5.77 -5.96
CA GLY A 150 4.98 5.21 -5.26
C GLY A 150 6.22 4.97 -6.13
N TYR A 151 6.16 5.27 -7.44
CA TYR A 151 7.19 4.93 -8.43
C TYR A 151 7.98 6.16 -8.89
N PRO A 152 9.09 6.01 -9.65
CA PRO A 152 9.79 7.14 -10.26
C PRO A 152 8.84 8.00 -11.11
N ARG A 153 8.92 9.32 -10.94
CA ARG A 153 8.05 10.27 -11.68
C ARG A 153 8.16 10.15 -13.21
N ALA A 154 9.32 9.73 -13.72
CA ALA A 154 9.52 9.48 -15.15
C ALA A 154 8.58 8.39 -15.73
N LEU A 155 7.95 7.58 -14.87
CA LEU A 155 7.01 6.52 -15.26
C LEU A 155 5.54 6.99 -15.25
N ILE A 156 5.24 8.21 -14.78
CA ILE A 156 3.87 8.76 -14.76
C ILE A 156 3.19 8.69 -16.14
N PRO A 157 3.83 9.07 -17.27
CA PRO A 157 3.20 8.95 -18.59
C PRO A 157 2.82 7.53 -18.99
N ARG A 158 3.40 6.52 -18.32
CA ARG A 158 3.19 5.10 -18.53
C ARG A 158 2.29 4.47 -17.46
N ALA A 159 1.59 5.26 -16.65
CA ALA A 159 0.79 4.77 -15.54
C ALA A 159 -0.32 3.79 -15.93
N GLY A 160 -0.75 3.78 -17.21
CA GLY A 160 -1.69 2.80 -17.76
C GLY A 160 -1.06 1.50 -18.26
N GLU A 161 0.26 1.41 -18.30
CA GLU A 161 1.00 0.26 -18.81
C GLU A 161 1.37 -0.73 -17.70
N ARG A 162 2.03 -1.83 -18.11
CA ARG A 162 2.66 -2.80 -17.19
C ARG A 162 4.17 -2.64 -17.25
N PHE A 163 4.79 -2.59 -16.09
CA PHE A 163 6.26 -2.53 -15.99
C PHE A 163 6.76 -3.02 -14.64
N PRO A 164 8.00 -3.56 -14.58
CA PRO A 164 8.63 -3.94 -13.33
C PRO A 164 8.86 -2.73 -12.43
N VAL A 165 8.67 -2.93 -11.11
CA VAL A 165 8.87 -1.91 -10.08
C VAL A 165 9.59 -2.50 -8.87
N THR A 166 9.98 -1.65 -7.93
CA THR A 166 10.70 -2.07 -6.71
C THR A 166 9.85 -1.98 -5.45
N THR A 167 8.57 -1.62 -5.62
CA THR A 167 7.55 -1.54 -4.57
C THR A 167 6.18 -1.51 -5.22
N PHE A 168 5.13 -1.62 -4.41
CA PHE A 168 3.75 -1.35 -4.80
C PHE A 168 3.11 -0.39 -3.80
N VAL A 169 1.91 0.09 -4.10
CA VAL A 169 1.18 1.04 -3.25
C VAL A 169 0.18 0.29 -2.38
N GLY A 170 0.12 0.66 -1.10
CA GLY A 170 -0.72 0.00 -0.10
C GLY A 170 -2.21 0.05 -0.42
N CYS A 171 -2.68 1.14 -1.03
CA CYS A 171 -4.10 1.39 -1.31
C CYS A 171 -4.79 0.28 -2.12
N GLY A 172 -4.07 -0.36 -3.07
CA GLY A 172 -4.58 -1.49 -3.86
C GLY A 172 -3.46 -2.31 -4.48
N HIS A 173 -3.41 -3.59 -4.16
CA HIS A 173 -2.40 -4.51 -4.70
C HIS A 173 -2.82 -5.98 -4.54
N ALA A 174 -2.14 -6.86 -5.25
CA ALA A 174 -2.30 -8.31 -5.13
C ALA A 174 -0.95 -8.99 -4.93
N ILE A 175 -0.88 -10.00 -4.07
CA ILE A 175 0.32 -10.79 -3.77
C ILE A 175 -0.02 -12.27 -3.96
N SER A 176 0.86 -13.04 -4.61
CA SER A 176 0.68 -14.49 -4.68
C SER A 176 0.80 -15.12 -3.29
N ARG A 177 -0.06 -16.09 -2.96
CA ARG A 177 0.00 -16.78 -1.66
C ARG A 177 1.35 -17.46 -1.44
N ALA A 178 1.98 -17.95 -2.50
CA ALA A 178 3.31 -18.55 -2.43
C ALA A 178 4.39 -17.54 -2.01
N CYS A 179 4.37 -16.33 -2.59
CA CYS A 179 5.28 -15.25 -2.20
C CYS A 179 4.99 -14.80 -0.75
N TRP A 180 3.73 -14.58 -0.40
CA TRP A 180 3.32 -14.20 0.95
C TRP A 180 3.80 -15.22 1.99
N GLY A 181 3.51 -16.49 1.80
CA GLY A 181 3.88 -17.57 2.72
C GLY A 181 5.39 -17.76 2.85
N ARG A 182 6.13 -17.65 1.73
CA ARG A 182 7.60 -17.73 1.74
C ARG A 182 8.26 -16.62 2.55
N LEU A 183 7.67 -15.42 2.55
CA LEU A 183 8.23 -14.25 3.22
C LEU A 183 7.68 -14.03 4.64
N GLY A 184 6.59 -14.72 5.02
CA GLY A 184 5.95 -14.57 6.32
C GLY A 184 5.19 -13.26 6.51
N GLY A 185 4.70 -12.66 5.42
CA GLY A 185 3.93 -11.42 5.47
C GLY A 185 4.78 -10.16 5.61
N TYR A 186 4.16 -9.07 6.07
CA TYR A 186 4.80 -7.78 6.32
C TYR A 186 5.60 -7.76 7.63
N ASP A 187 6.56 -6.87 7.71
CA ASP A 187 7.24 -6.56 8.98
C ASP A 187 6.32 -5.72 9.87
N ALA A 188 5.65 -6.37 10.83
CA ALA A 188 4.71 -5.72 11.73
C ALA A 188 5.36 -4.63 12.62
N SER A 189 6.69 -4.65 12.82
CA SER A 189 7.40 -3.63 13.61
C SER A 189 7.38 -2.25 12.95
N LEU A 190 7.10 -2.18 11.65
CA LEU A 190 6.98 -0.92 10.91
C LEU A 190 5.69 -0.17 11.26
N PHE A 191 4.64 -0.86 11.67
CA PHE A 191 3.33 -0.35 12.05
C PHE A 191 2.59 0.39 10.92
N PHE A 192 3.19 1.45 10.35
CA PHE A 192 2.60 2.29 9.32
C PHE A 192 3.69 2.88 8.42
N THR A 193 3.50 2.84 7.12
CA THR A 193 4.39 3.27 6.04
C THR A 193 5.64 2.39 5.83
N TRP A 194 6.00 2.21 4.57
CA TRP A 194 7.17 1.48 4.07
C TRP A 194 7.08 -0.05 4.18
N GLU A 195 6.00 -0.62 4.71
CA GLU A 195 5.79 -2.06 4.79
C GLU A 195 5.79 -2.72 3.40
N GLU A 196 5.19 -2.10 2.39
CA GLU A 196 5.18 -2.61 1.02
C GLU A 196 6.59 -2.57 0.40
N TYR A 197 7.35 -1.52 0.69
CA TYR A 197 8.72 -1.41 0.18
C TYR A 197 9.65 -2.43 0.85
N GLU A 198 9.52 -2.63 2.16
CA GLU A 198 10.28 -3.64 2.89
C GLU A 198 9.96 -5.05 2.39
N PHE A 199 8.68 -5.37 2.25
CA PHE A 199 8.21 -6.63 1.68
C PHE A 199 8.74 -6.85 0.27
N SER A 200 8.67 -5.84 -0.60
CA SER A 200 9.16 -5.91 -1.98
C SER A 200 10.67 -6.17 -2.04
N LEU A 201 11.47 -5.57 -1.14
CA LEU A 201 12.90 -5.86 -1.09
C LEU A 201 13.18 -7.33 -0.73
N ARG A 202 12.42 -7.92 0.22
CA ARG A 202 12.53 -9.35 0.55
C ARG A 202 12.05 -10.25 -0.59
N ALA A 203 10.99 -9.85 -1.28
CA ALA A 203 10.49 -10.58 -2.44
C ALA A 203 11.52 -10.60 -3.58
N ILE A 204 12.10 -9.45 -3.90
CA ILE A 204 13.16 -9.33 -4.93
C ILE A 204 14.42 -10.12 -4.54
N GLU A 205 14.81 -10.09 -3.26
CA GLU A 205 15.93 -10.91 -2.75
C GLU A 205 15.66 -12.42 -2.96
N ALA A 206 14.42 -12.83 -2.71
CA ALA A 206 13.98 -14.21 -2.88
C ALA A 206 13.75 -14.63 -4.36
N GLY A 207 13.97 -13.73 -5.32
CA GLY A 207 13.87 -13.98 -6.76
C GLY A 207 12.52 -13.64 -7.39
N TRP A 208 11.57 -13.07 -6.64
CA TRP A 208 10.28 -12.65 -7.18
C TRP A 208 10.38 -11.32 -7.93
N ARG A 209 9.54 -11.16 -8.96
CA ARG A 209 9.31 -9.88 -9.61
C ARG A 209 8.13 -9.16 -8.96
N ILE A 210 8.21 -7.83 -8.92
CA ILE A 210 7.13 -6.93 -8.52
C ILE A 210 6.79 -6.08 -9.74
N GLU A 211 5.52 -5.99 -10.11
CA GLU A 211 5.10 -5.25 -11.30
C GLU A 211 3.96 -4.28 -10.99
N HIS A 212 3.97 -3.14 -11.65
CA HIS A 212 2.81 -2.26 -11.77
C HIS A 212 1.97 -2.70 -12.96
N HIS A 213 0.65 -2.85 -12.76
CA HIS A 213 -0.30 -3.17 -13.82
C HIS A 213 -1.34 -2.06 -13.94
N GLY A 214 -1.08 -1.09 -14.80
CA GLY A 214 -1.88 0.13 -14.94
C GLY A 214 -3.30 -0.07 -15.45
N ASP A 215 -3.61 -1.24 -16.02
CA ASP A 215 -4.95 -1.64 -16.43
C ASP A 215 -5.77 -2.31 -15.30
N LEU A 216 -5.16 -2.52 -14.13
CA LEU A 216 -5.83 -2.88 -12.89
C LEU A 216 -5.89 -1.64 -12.01
N ALA A 217 -7.08 -1.14 -11.71
CA ALA A 217 -7.20 0.14 -11.03
C ALA A 217 -8.15 0.09 -9.83
N VAL A 218 -7.84 0.92 -8.84
CA VAL A 218 -8.72 1.26 -7.73
C VAL A 218 -8.88 2.78 -7.66
N ILE A 219 -10.03 3.24 -7.17
CA ILE A 219 -10.33 4.65 -6.94
C ILE A 219 -10.12 4.91 -5.46
N HIS A 220 -9.26 5.88 -5.13
CA HIS A 220 -8.96 6.27 -3.76
C HIS A 220 -9.89 7.42 -3.35
N GLY A 221 -10.81 7.13 -2.44
CA GLY A 221 -11.92 8.03 -2.07
C GLY A 221 -11.53 9.27 -1.26
N VAL A 222 -10.27 9.39 -0.84
CA VAL A 222 -9.84 10.54 -0.03
C VAL A 222 -9.62 11.77 -0.91
N SER A 223 -10.38 12.82 -0.65
CA SER A 223 -10.11 14.12 -1.28
C SER A 223 -8.73 14.65 -0.87
N PRO A 224 -8.06 15.44 -1.72
CA PRO A 224 -6.75 16.04 -1.37
C PRO A 224 -6.79 16.83 -0.05
N GLU A 225 -7.91 17.47 0.27
CA GLU A 225 -8.12 18.28 1.47
C GLU A 225 -8.30 17.43 2.73
N ALA A 226 -8.88 16.23 2.59
CA ALA A 226 -9.06 15.27 3.69
C ALA A 226 -7.83 14.41 3.95
N ARG A 227 -6.78 14.58 3.15
CA ARG A 227 -5.53 13.85 3.35
C ARG A 227 -4.84 14.31 4.61
N VAL A 228 -4.56 13.33 5.41
CA VAL A 228 -3.94 13.51 6.70
C VAL A 228 -2.65 14.29 6.56
N GLU A 229 -2.60 15.43 7.22
CA GLU A 229 -1.33 16.10 7.48
C GLU A 229 -0.30 15.10 8.00
N TRP A 230 0.92 15.19 7.54
CA TRP A 230 2.06 14.49 8.12
C TRP A 230 2.32 15.06 9.53
N SER A 231 1.39 14.77 10.48
CA SER A 231 1.52 15.14 11.88
C SER A 231 2.71 14.42 12.52
N GLY A 232 3.17 14.93 13.66
CA GLY A 232 4.41 14.51 14.29
C GLY A 232 4.63 13.00 14.41
N ALA A 233 3.62 12.22 14.82
CA ALA A 233 3.72 10.77 14.97
C ALA A 233 3.92 10.05 13.63
N ARG A 234 3.20 10.45 12.58
CA ARG A 234 3.33 9.85 11.24
C ARG A 234 4.66 10.18 10.58
N TRP A 235 5.11 11.44 10.72
CA TRP A 235 6.44 11.82 10.27
C TRP A 235 7.53 11.01 10.96
N ARG A 236 7.42 10.83 12.30
CA ARG A 236 8.34 10.01 13.08
C ARG A 236 8.40 8.57 12.58
N GLN A 237 7.25 7.93 12.35
CA GLN A 237 7.19 6.57 11.81
C GLN A 237 7.79 6.49 10.39
N PHE A 238 7.44 7.43 9.51
CA PHE A 238 7.96 7.50 8.16
C PHE A 238 9.49 7.58 8.12
N VAL A 239 10.08 8.47 8.90
CA VAL A 239 11.54 8.64 8.97
C VAL A 239 12.19 7.42 9.62
N ARG A 240 11.65 6.95 10.77
CA ARG A 240 12.14 5.76 11.47
C ARG A 240 12.22 4.55 10.53
N ASN A 241 11.13 4.22 9.88
CA ASN A 241 11.03 3.03 9.03
C ASN A 241 11.97 3.12 7.83
N ARG A 242 12.05 4.29 7.18
CA ARG A 242 12.97 4.50 6.06
C ARG A 242 14.44 4.34 6.45
N LEU A 243 14.81 4.81 7.63
CA LEU A 243 16.17 4.67 8.16
C LEU A 243 16.45 3.22 8.56
N LEU A 244 15.49 2.55 9.18
CA LEU A 244 15.60 1.15 9.58
C LEU A 244 15.84 0.24 8.37
N ILE A 245 15.02 0.35 7.33
CA ILE A 245 15.17 -0.40 6.08
C ILE A 245 16.52 -0.10 5.42
N ALA A 246 16.93 1.17 5.40
CA ALA A 246 18.23 1.54 4.82
C ALA A 246 19.40 0.94 5.60
N ARG A 247 19.29 0.85 6.93
CA ARG A 247 20.30 0.20 7.78
C ARG A 247 20.30 -1.32 7.57
N ASP A 248 19.14 -1.94 7.50
CA ASP A 248 19.03 -3.39 7.34
C ASP A 248 19.68 -3.86 6.04
N TRP A 249 19.48 -3.15 4.93
CA TRP A 249 19.96 -3.52 3.60
C TRP A 249 21.29 -2.91 3.19
N LYS A 250 21.70 -1.76 3.75
CA LYS A 250 22.90 -1.01 3.33
C LYS A 250 23.84 -0.63 4.50
N GLY A 251 23.49 -1.05 5.71
CA GLY A 251 24.25 -0.71 6.92
C GLY A 251 24.30 0.79 7.19
N ALA A 252 25.33 1.23 7.92
CA ALA A 252 25.54 2.64 8.25
C ALA A 252 25.68 3.52 7.00
N ARG A 253 26.33 3.02 5.94
CA ARG A 253 26.45 3.73 4.64
C ARG A 253 25.10 4.05 3.99
N GLY A 254 24.09 3.24 4.26
CA GLY A 254 22.72 3.51 3.79
C GLY A 254 21.93 4.45 4.71
N MET A 255 22.12 4.32 6.02
CA MET A 255 21.36 5.05 7.03
C MET A 255 21.85 6.50 7.20
N LEU A 256 23.15 6.74 7.35
CA LEU A 256 23.70 8.04 7.72
C LEU A 256 23.35 9.17 6.74
N PRO A 257 23.55 9.02 5.42
CA PRO A 257 23.19 10.09 4.47
C PRO A 257 21.71 10.45 4.52
N ARG A 258 20.86 9.45 4.73
CA ARG A 258 19.42 9.65 4.85
C ARG A 258 19.03 10.35 6.15
N ALA A 259 19.67 9.99 7.25
CA ALA A 259 19.47 10.66 8.54
C ALA A 259 19.81 12.16 8.44
N LEU A 260 20.94 12.49 7.82
CA LEU A 260 21.33 13.89 7.58
C LEU A 260 20.33 14.63 6.69
N ALA A 261 19.88 14.01 5.60
CA ALA A 261 18.86 14.59 4.73
C ALA A 261 17.52 14.82 5.46
N TYR A 262 17.11 13.89 6.32
CA TYR A 262 15.89 14.06 7.12
C TYR A 262 16.06 15.10 8.23
N LEU A 263 17.22 15.24 8.83
CA LEU A 263 17.50 16.32 9.80
C LEU A 263 17.36 17.69 9.11
N ALA A 264 17.98 17.88 7.96
CA ALA A 264 17.86 19.11 7.19
C ALA A 264 16.40 19.40 6.78
N LYS A 265 15.67 18.37 6.31
CA LYS A 265 14.25 18.50 5.98
C LYS A 265 13.40 18.78 7.21
N GLY A 266 13.61 18.06 8.30
CA GLY A 266 12.89 18.26 9.56
C GLY A 266 13.10 19.66 10.15
N ALA A 267 14.33 20.18 10.08
CA ALA A 267 14.63 21.56 10.51
C ALA A 267 13.87 22.59 9.65
N ARG A 268 13.91 22.43 8.32
CA ARG A 268 13.20 23.32 7.40
C ARG A 268 11.67 23.29 7.60
N ASP A 269 11.11 22.11 7.85
CA ASP A 269 9.66 21.88 7.92
C ASP A 269 9.13 21.99 9.37
N GLY A 270 9.92 22.48 10.35
CA GLY A 270 9.52 22.64 11.76
C GLY A 270 9.32 21.32 12.52
N ARG A 271 9.93 20.20 12.05
CA ARG A 271 9.75 18.83 12.60
C ARG A 271 11.06 18.21 13.09
N LEU A 272 12.00 19.05 13.55
CA LEU A 272 13.34 18.59 13.95
C LEU A 272 13.28 17.64 15.14
N SER A 273 12.44 17.93 16.16
CA SER A 273 12.30 17.10 17.36
C SER A 273 11.81 15.68 17.02
N GLU A 274 10.77 15.57 16.17
CA GLU A 274 10.23 14.30 15.71
C GLU A 274 11.25 13.52 14.87
N THR A 275 12.04 14.25 14.07
CA THR A 275 13.11 13.62 13.27
C THR A 275 14.20 13.04 14.15
N ILE A 276 14.63 13.75 15.19
CA ILE A 276 15.62 13.24 16.16
C ILE A 276 15.08 12.00 16.88
N ARG A 277 13.82 12.06 17.36
CA ARG A 277 13.17 10.89 17.97
C ARG A 277 13.11 9.70 17.02
N ALA A 278 12.75 9.93 15.75
CA ALA A 278 12.73 8.88 14.73
C ALA A 278 14.09 8.21 14.50
N ILE A 279 15.18 8.99 14.51
CA ILE A 279 16.53 8.47 14.37
C ILE A 279 16.91 7.60 15.58
N ASN A 280 16.56 8.04 16.79
CA ASN A 280 16.82 7.28 18.01
C ASN A 280 16.02 5.97 18.04
N ASP A 281 14.74 6.02 17.68
CA ASP A 281 13.90 4.81 17.55
C ASP A 281 14.45 3.84 16.51
N ALA A 282 14.89 4.34 15.35
CA ALA A 282 15.50 3.50 14.31
C ALA A 282 16.78 2.83 14.81
N ARG A 283 17.60 3.53 15.61
CA ARG A 283 18.82 2.95 16.23
C ARG A 283 18.48 1.88 17.25
N ALA A 284 17.50 2.15 18.12
CA ALA A 284 17.07 1.20 19.14
C ALA A 284 16.52 -0.09 18.51
N LEU A 285 15.61 0.03 17.54
CA LEU A 285 15.07 -1.13 16.82
C LEU A 285 16.15 -1.87 16.02
N ALA A 286 17.09 -1.16 15.44
CA ALA A 286 18.18 -1.75 14.68
C ALA A 286 19.09 -2.68 15.50
N ALA A 287 19.14 -2.51 16.83
CA ALA A 287 19.96 -3.34 17.71
C ALA A 287 19.52 -4.82 17.73
N SER A 288 18.22 -5.07 17.62
CA SER A 288 17.62 -6.41 17.63
C SER A 288 17.38 -7.00 16.24
N ARG A 289 17.72 -6.28 15.15
CA ARG A 289 17.40 -6.70 13.78
C ARG A 289 18.63 -7.19 13.03
N PRO A 290 18.54 -8.30 12.31
CA PRO A 290 19.64 -8.79 11.49
C PRO A 290 19.94 -7.82 10.33
N ARG A 291 21.18 -7.76 9.92
CA ARG A 291 21.57 -7.13 8.66
C ARG A 291 21.29 -8.09 7.51
N ARG A 292 20.85 -7.54 6.39
CA ARG A 292 20.65 -8.26 5.13
C ARG A 292 21.72 -7.87 4.12
N SER A 293 22.08 -8.79 3.25
CA SER A 293 23.01 -8.54 2.16
C SER A 293 22.28 -8.51 0.83
N MET A 294 22.45 -7.44 0.06
CA MET A 294 21.93 -7.39 -1.30
C MET A 294 22.72 -8.33 -2.21
N THR A 295 22.05 -9.25 -2.87
CA THR A 295 22.66 -10.10 -3.89
C THR A 295 22.95 -9.30 -5.18
N GLY A 296 23.79 -9.87 -6.08
CA GLY A 296 24.07 -9.28 -7.39
C GLY A 296 22.79 -9.08 -8.22
N PRO A 297 21.97 -10.13 -8.40
CA PRO A 297 20.68 -10.04 -9.10
C PRO A 297 19.75 -8.99 -8.51
N MET A 298 19.61 -8.93 -7.17
CA MET A 298 18.80 -7.90 -6.52
C MET A 298 19.31 -6.49 -6.84
N ARG A 299 20.63 -6.24 -6.76
CA ARG A 299 21.18 -4.92 -7.12
C ARG A 299 20.90 -4.55 -8.57
N ALA A 300 21.03 -5.49 -9.49
CA ALA A 300 20.73 -5.29 -10.91
C ALA A 300 19.24 -4.94 -11.12
N TYR A 301 18.34 -5.66 -10.46
CA TYR A 301 16.90 -5.40 -10.51
C TYR A 301 16.54 -4.00 -9.98
N LEU A 302 17.06 -3.63 -8.80
CA LEU A 302 16.84 -2.32 -8.20
C LEU A 302 17.41 -1.19 -9.06
N TRP A 303 18.59 -1.39 -9.65
CA TRP A 303 19.18 -0.42 -10.59
C TRP A 303 18.30 -0.21 -11.80
N ALA A 304 17.87 -1.27 -12.47
CA ALA A 304 17.07 -1.20 -13.69
C ALA A 304 15.71 -0.54 -13.47
N ASN A 305 15.06 -0.81 -12.33
CA ASN A 305 13.66 -0.47 -12.12
C ASN A 305 13.43 0.73 -11.16
N GLU A 306 14.46 1.23 -10.51
CA GLU A 306 14.36 2.42 -9.65
C GLU A 306 15.43 3.46 -10.00
N THR A 307 16.70 3.13 -9.82
CA THR A 307 17.80 4.12 -9.89
C THR A 307 17.93 4.73 -11.28
N ARG A 308 17.90 3.90 -12.32
CA ARG A 308 17.97 4.34 -13.72
C ARG A 308 16.88 5.37 -14.07
N HIS A 309 15.66 5.12 -13.63
CA HIS A 309 14.54 6.04 -13.88
C HIS A 309 14.65 7.34 -13.07
N ARG A 310 15.15 7.27 -11.82
CA ARG A 310 15.37 8.47 -10.98
C ARG A 310 16.46 9.39 -11.57
N LEU A 311 17.53 8.83 -12.12
CA LEU A 311 18.59 9.61 -12.75
C LEU A 311 18.11 10.35 -14.00
N ARG A 312 17.19 9.77 -14.78
CA ARG A 312 16.59 10.44 -15.93
C ARG A 312 15.78 11.70 -15.56
N ILE A 313 15.12 11.69 -14.41
CA ILE A 313 14.39 12.87 -13.89
C ILE A 313 15.37 14.01 -13.57
N GLY A 314 16.52 13.71 -12.96
CA GLY A 314 17.56 14.70 -12.64
C GLY A 314 18.17 15.37 -13.89
N ALA A 315 18.28 14.62 -14.99
CA ALA A 315 18.80 15.13 -16.27
C ALA A 315 17.78 16.00 -17.04
N SER A 316 16.48 15.76 -16.87
CA SER A 316 15.42 16.51 -17.54
C SER A 316 14.98 17.79 -16.80
N SER A 317 15.26 17.92 -15.52
CA SER A 317 14.92 19.12 -14.73
C SER A 317 15.87 20.30 -14.95
N GLY A 318 16.92 20.12 -15.74
CA GLY A 318 17.81 21.19 -16.21
C GLY A 318 17.38 21.90 -17.50
N ALA A 319 16.32 21.41 -18.17
CA ALA A 319 15.80 22.02 -19.39
C ALA A 319 14.31 22.32 -19.25
N SER A 320 14.00 23.62 -19.25
CA SER A 320 12.66 24.21 -19.40
C SER A 320 11.76 24.29 -18.16
N ALA A 321 12.00 25.30 -17.34
CA ALA A 321 10.93 26.05 -16.69
C ALA A 321 10.30 26.99 -17.72
N ALA A 322 9.59 26.46 -18.73
CA ALA A 322 8.70 27.25 -19.55
C ALA A 322 7.45 27.57 -18.75
N ARG A 323 7.23 28.87 -18.52
CA ARG A 323 6.06 29.43 -17.85
C ARG A 323 4.78 28.91 -18.53
N ALA A 324 3.89 28.27 -17.78
CA ALA A 324 2.52 28.12 -18.18
C ALA A 324 1.84 29.48 -18.01
N GLU A 325 1.45 30.09 -19.09
CA GLU A 325 0.56 31.26 -19.09
C GLU A 325 -0.82 30.86 -18.55
N PRO A 326 -1.47 31.70 -17.74
CA PRO A 326 -2.82 31.41 -17.26
C PRO A 326 -3.80 31.46 -18.44
N MET A 327 -4.53 30.38 -18.66
CA MET A 327 -5.64 30.33 -19.62
C MET A 327 -6.70 31.38 -19.25
N ALA A 328 -7.00 32.28 -20.20
CA ALA A 328 -8.07 33.27 -20.08
C ALA A 328 -9.45 32.60 -19.87
N ALA A 329 -10.23 33.15 -18.97
CA ALA A 329 -11.60 32.74 -18.72
C ALA A 329 -12.48 32.95 -19.99
N PRO A 330 -13.42 32.06 -20.28
CA PRO A 330 -14.37 32.26 -21.40
C PRO A 330 -15.35 33.39 -21.08
N PRO A 331 -15.82 34.13 -22.11
CA PRO A 331 -16.75 35.26 -21.92
C PRO A 331 -18.13 34.79 -21.48
N ALA A 332 -18.71 35.55 -20.56
CA ALA A 332 -20.09 35.34 -20.09
C ALA A 332 -21.09 35.49 -21.24
N SER A 333 -21.89 34.45 -21.48
CA SER A 333 -23.02 34.52 -22.39
C SER A 333 -24.17 35.26 -21.72
N SER A 334 -24.53 36.42 -22.28
CA SER A 334 -25.76 37.15 -21.96
C SER A 334 -26.98 36.35 -22.47
N CYS A 335 -27.83 35.89 -21.57
CA CYS A 335 -29.19 35.54 -21.90
C CYS A 335 -30.06 36.81 -22.02
N ARG A 336 -30.70 36.95 -23.14
CA ARG A 336 -31.97 37.69 -23.28
C ARG A 336 -33.10 36.69 -23.29
#